data_c5dd342e40224bdc372f004ed968d3d2
#
_entry.id   c5dd342e40224bdc372f004ed968d3d2
#
_cell.length_a   1.000
_cell.length_b   1.000
_cell.length_c   1.000
_cell.angle_alpha   90.00
_cell.angle_beta   90.00
_cell.angle_gamma   90.00
#
_symmetry.space_group_name_H-M   'P 1'
#
loop_
_entity.id
_entity.type
_entity.pdbx_description
1 polymer ?
#
loop_
_entity_poly.entity_id
_entity_poly.type
_entity_poly.pdbx_seq_one_letter_code
_entity_poly.pdbx_strand_id
1 'polypeptide(L)'
;MGFEANLGYKQNASYGLETLGLGFAIDGPTLKKQTVSRILSAKPFYMYANISKFQCRTFLTASRGIFGLGTQPVNYSDVGNFSAPSYFTSLKSDKLIPSLSWSYTAGAKYRKSLDPWIRKSALVNWSVMTGLKAGQVAQLIFGGYDSSRFVPNQASFSLAPDVNRDLVVAIQSITYSGTSQRSLLKEPTYAFIESTDPNIWLPEEACLQFEQAFGLSIDNATGLYLMSETKHNALLAADPQVTFTLANSLSGGQSVNIILPFKAFALKAAYPFVKSSNTTTYYFPLRKSKDSSQNTLGRAFLQEA
;
A
#
# COMPACT_ATOMS: atom_id res chain seq x y z
N MET A 1 -3.01 3.24 -20.88
CA MET A 1 -2.10 3.29 -19.73
C MET A 1 -2.29 2.05 -18.89
N GLY A 2 -1.24 1.30 -18.60
CA GLY A 2 -1.32 0.14 -17.72
C GLY A 2 -1.03 0.58 -16.30
N PHE A 3 -2.06 0.84 -15.53
CA PHE A 3 -1.92 0.97 -14.11
C PHE A 3 -1.56 -0.41 -13.56
N GLU A 4 -0.40 -0.51 -12.92
CA GLU A 4 0.16 -1.79 -12.46
C GLU A 4 0.08 -2.90 -13.52
N ALA A 5 0.47 -2.57 -14.74
CA ALA A 5 0.43 -3.50 -15.86
C ALA A 5 1.27 -4.77 -15.58
N ASN A 6 2.33 -4.64 -14.77
CA ASN A 6 3.15 -5.74 -14.29
C ASN A 6 2.36 -6.74 -13.41
N LEU A 7 1.36 -6.28 -12.66
CA LEU A 7 0.45 -7.12 -11.86
C LEU A 7 -0.75 -7.63 -12.68
N GLY A 8 -0.80 -7.33 -13.98
CA GLY A 8 -1.88 -7.75 -14.87
C GLY A 8 -3.09 -6.83 -14.91
N TYR A 9 -3.04 -5.68 -14.25
CA TYR A 9 -4.13 -4.70 -14.29
C TYR A 9 -4.00 -3.84 -15.56
N LYS A 10 -4.94 -3.98 -16.47
CA LYS A 10 -5.05 -3.17 -17.69
C LYS A 10 -6.41 -2.49 -17.69
N GLN A 11 -6.40 -1.16 -17.72
CA GLN A 11 -7.62 -0.35 -17.71
C GLN A 11 -7.51 0.74 -18.78
N ASN A 12 -8.61 0.99 -19.48
CA ASN A 12 -8.76 2.17 -20.32
C ASN A 12 -9.31 3.32 -19.49
N ALA A 13 -8.69 4.48 -19.59
CA ALA A 13 -9.10 5.67 -18.85
C ALA A 13 -9.15 6.89 -19.77
N SER A 14 -10.09 7.80 -19.50
CA SER A 14 -10.09 9.14 -20.06
C SER A 14 -9.36 10.07 -19.10
N TYR A 15 -8.58 10.99 -19.64
CA TYR A 15 -7.87 12.00 -18.88
C TYR A 15 -8.47 13.37 -19.09
N GLY A 16 -8.39 14.19 -18.08
CA GLY A 16 -8.81 15.58 -18.12
C GLY A 16 -8.06 16.43 -17.10
N LEU A 17 -8.34 17.71 -17.12
CA LEU A 17 -7.80 18.67 -16.16
C LEU A 17 -8.91 19.15 -15.25
N GLU A 18 -8.63 19.21 -13.95
CA GLU A 18 -9.59 19.65 -12.94
C GLU A 18 -8.89 20.51 -11.88
N THR A 19 -9.69 21.20 -11.08
CA THR A 19 -9.21 21.90 -9.90
C THR A 19 -9.32 20.97 -8.72
N LEU A 20 -8.18 20.69 -8.09
CA LEU A 20 -8.07 19.73 -6.98
C LEU A 20 -7.69 20.43 -5.68
N GLY A 21 -8.41 20.11 -4.61
CA GLY A 21 -8.11 20.55 -3.25
C GLY A 21 -7.77 19.37 -2.33
N LEU A 22 -6.88 19.59 -1.38
CA LEU A 22 -6.59 18.66 -0.29
C LEU A 22 -7.33 19.09 0.97
N GLY A 23 -7.92 18.13 1.67
CA GLY A 23 -8.60 18.35 2.94
C GLY A 23 -10.11 18.23 2.86
N PHE A 24 -10.74 18.34 4.03
CA PHE A 24 -12.21 18.27 4.19
C PHE A 24 -12.85 19.64 4.26
N ALA A 25 -12.08 20.67 4.51
CA ALA A 25 -12.52 22.04 4.60
C ALA A 25 -12.07 22.85 3.36
N ILE A 26 -12.66 24.02 3.22
CA ILE A 26 -12.37 24.98 2.15
C ILE A 26 -10.93 25.51 2.25
N ASP A 27 -10.27 25.28 3.37
CA ASP A 27 -8.98 25.87 3.74
C ASP A 27 -7.75 25.08 3.29
N GLY A 28 -7.93 23.92 2.65
CA GLY A 28 -6.82 23.14 2.10
C GLY A 28 -6.26 23.73 0.81
N PRO A 29 -5.00 23.43 0.45
CA PRO A 29 -4.39 23.92 -0.77
C PRO A 29 -5.19 23.45 -1.99
N THR A 30 -5.54 24.39 -2.88
CA THR A 30 -6.29 24.14 -4.09
C THR A 30 -5.44 24.48 -5.30
N LEU A 31 -5.24 23.50 -6.18
CA LEU A 31 -4.46 23.63 -7.43
C LEU A 31 -5.35 23.49 -8.64
N LYS A 32 -5.16 24.38 -9.61
CA LYS A 32 -5.88 24.36 -10.90
C LYS A 32 -5.14 23.50 -11.92
N LYS A 33 -5.86 23.05 -12.95
CA LYS A 33 -5.29 22.30 -14.11
C LYS A 33 -4.52 21.06 -13.71
N GLN A 34 -5.00 20.34 -12.70
CA GLN A 34 -4.42 19.08 -12.29
C GLN A 34 -4.96 17.93 -13.11
N THR A 35 -4.10 16.98 -13.47
CA THR A 35 -4.52 15.81 -14.23
C THR A 35 -5.40 14.91 -13.38
N VAL A 36 -6.57 14.58 -13.92
CA VAL A 36 -7.47 13.55 -13.39
C VAL A 36 -7.72 12.49 -14.45
N SER A 37 -7.89 11.26 -14.01
CA SER A 37 -8.30 10.19 -14.92
C SER A 37 -9.61 9.55 -14.45
N ARG A 38 -10.46 9.20 -15.42
CA ARG A 38 -11.71 8.47 -15.20
C ARG A 38 -11.62 7.12 -15.91
N ILE A 39 -11.72 6.05 -15.15
CA ILE A 39 -11.80 4.71 -15.72
C ILE A 39 -13.25 4.42 -16.11
N LEU A 40 -13.45 4.09 -17.37
CA LEU A 40 -14.74 3.69 -17.93
C LEU A 40 -14.80 2.16 -17.99
N SER A 41 -15.20 1.52 -16.90
CA SER A 41 -15.37 0.06 -16.89
C SER A 41 -16.69 -0.34 -16.24
N ALA A 42 -17.35 -1.34 -16.82
CA ALA A 42 -18.58 -1.95 -16.30
C ALA A 42 -18.34 -2.95 -15.15
N LYS A 43 -17.12 -3.10 -14.65
CA LYS A 43 -16.77 -3.92 -13.48
C LYS A 43 -16.24 -3.02 -12.37
N PRO A 44 -16.20 -3.45 -11.11
CA PRO A 44 -16.09 -2.55 -9.97
C PRO A 44 -14.99 -1.50 -10.13
N PHE A 45 -15.41 -0.26 -10.05
CA PHE A 45 -14.69 0.95 -10.40
C PHE A 45 -13.47 1.19 -9.50
N TYR A 46 -12.32 1.39 -10.14
CA TYR A 46 -11.23 2.17 -9.56
C TYR A 46 -11.29 3.58 -10.16
N MET A 47 -11.60 4.58 -9.37
CA MET A 47 -11.48 5.97 -9.79
C MET A 47 -10.12 6.52 -9.36
N TYR A 48 -9.35 6.94 -10.34
CA TYR A 48 -8.13 7.71 -10.14
C TYR A 48 -8.50 9.18 -10.20
N ALA A 49 -8.72 9.78 -9.09
CA ALA A 49 -8.80 11.22 -9.02
C ALA A 49 -8.64 11.70 -7.60
N ASN A 50 -7.97 12.76 -7.47
CA ASN A 50 -8.13 13.71 -6.42
C ASN A 50 -9.49 14.37 -6.57
N ILE A 51 -10.53 13.98 -5.85
CA ILE A 51 -11.84 14.56 -6.06
C ILE A 51 -12.50 14.95 -4.76
N SER A 52 -12.72 16.23 -4.64
CA SER A 52 -13.49 16.82 -3.57
C SER A 52 -15.01 16.73 -3.73
N LYS A 53 -15.59 16.27 -4.85
CA LYS A 53 -17.05 16.37 -5.07
C LYS A 53 -17.71 15.37 -6.02
N PHE A 54 -17.38 14.10 -6.02
CA PHE A 54 -18.24 13.11 -6.68
C PHE A 54 -18.72 12.04 -5.72
N GLN A 55 -19.97 12.18 -5.25
CA GLN A 55 -20.72 11.09 -4.65
C GLN A 55 -21.09 10.09 -5.73
N CYS A 56 -20.28 9.06 -5.92
CA CYS A 56 -20.72 7.88 -6.63
C CYS A 56 -21.54 7.02 -5.67
N ARG A 57 -22.87 7.15 -5.74
CA ARG A 57 -23.79 6.19 -5.13
C ARG A 57 -23.83 4.95 -6.00
N THR A 58 -22.92 4.02 -5.80
CA THR A 58 -23.19 2.63 -6.17
C THR A 58 -22.28 1.71 -5.33
N PHE A 59 -22.91 0.77 -4.71
CA PHE A 59 -22.41 -0.27 -3.85
C PHE A 59 -21.13 -0.93 -4.37
N LEU A 60 -20.11 -0.94 -3.56
CA LEU A 60 -19.11 -1.97 -3.25
C LEU A 60 -17.80 -1.29 -2.86
N THR A 61 -17.50 -1.30 -1.64
CA THR A 61 -16.29 -1.30 -0.79
C THR A 61 -14.91 -1.34 -1.46
N ALA A 62 -14.72 -0.76 -2.63
CA ALA A 62 -13.40 -0.57 -3.21
C ALA A 62 -12.97 0.90 -3.06
N SER A 63 -11.68 1.16 -3.12
CA SER A 63 -11.08 2.48 -3.05
C SER A 63 -11.87 3.50 -3.89
N ARG A 64 -12.16 4.65 -3.30
CA ARG A 64 -12.90 5.72 -3.98
C ARG A 64 -12.06 6.44 -5.03
N GLY A 65 -10.79 6.07 -5.16
CA GLY A 65 -9.83 6.62 -6.10
C GLY A 65 -8.40 6.35 -5.64
N ILE A 66 -7.43 6.63 -6.51
CA ILE A 66 -6.02 6.55 -6.22
C ILE A 66 -5.39 7.91 -6.41
N PHE A 67 -4.58 8.32 -5.46
CA PHE A 67 -3.85 9.56 -5.47
C PHE A 67 -2.39 9.29 -5.82
N GLY A 68 -1.92 9.85 -6.95
CA GLY A 68 -0.53 9.68 -7.39
C GLY A 68 0.43 10.53 -6.57
N LEU A 69 1.49 9.92 -6.07
CA LEU A 69 2.58 10.58 -5.33
C LEU A 69 3.83 10.78 -6.18
N GLY A 70 3.79 10.37 -7.46
CA GLY A 70 4.90 10.53 -8.39
C GLY A 70 5.15 12.00 -8.79
N THR A 71 6.35 12.25 -9.27
CA THR A 71 6.79 13.57 -9.74
C THR A 71 6.67 13.74 -11.26
N GLN A 72 6.40 12.65 -11.98
CA GLN A 72 6.37 12.64 -13.44
C GLN A 72 5.16 13.41 -13.98
N PRO A 73 5.35 14.27 -15.00
CA PRO A 73 4.24 14.96 -15.64
C PRO A 73 3.41 14.01 -16.51
N VAL A 74 2.18 14.40 -16.79
CA VAL A 74 1.34 13.73 -17.79
C VAL A 74 1.40 14.52 -19.09
N ASN A 75 1.80 13.85 -20.16
CA ASN A 75 1.89 14.45 -21.49
C ASN A 75 0.62 14.17 -22.28
N TYR A 76 -0.01 15.22 -22.79
CA TYR A 76 -1.20 15.19 -23.61
C TYR A 76 -0.79 15.42 -25.07
N SER A 77 -0.66 14.35 -25.86
CA SER A 77 -0.36 14.44 -27.30
C SER A 77 -1.57 14.85 -28.14
N ASP A 78 -2.77 14.44 -27.70
CA ASP A 78 -4.00 14.58 -28.47
C ASP A 78 -4.65 15.97 -28.32
N VAL A 79 -4.16 16.80 -27.41
CA VAL A 79 -4.73 18.12 -27.07
C VAL A 79 -3.62 19.18 -27.05
N GLY A 80 -2.95 19.38 -28.20
CA GLY A 80 -2.01 20.48 -28.38
C GLY A 80 -0.62 20.29 -27.79
N ASN A 81 -0.12 19.06 -27.63
CA ASN A 81 1.23 18.76 -27.11
C ASN A 81 1.57 19.47 -25.78
N PHE A 82 0.72 19.36 -24.84
CA PHE A 82 0.84 20.03 -23.56
C PHE A 82 1.24 19.02 -22.47
N SER A 83 2.07 19.46 -21.53
CA SER A 83 2.53 18.68 -20.38
C SER A 83 1.97 19.26 -19.09
N ALA A 84 1.21 18.47 -18.34
CA ALA A 84 0.70 18.84 -17.02
C ALA A 84 1.64 18.29 -15.93
N PRO A 85 2.17 19.13 -15.03
CA PRO A 85 2.95 18.67 -13.91
C PRO A 85 2.12 17.78 -12.99
N SER A 86 2.78 16.91 -12.23
CA SER A 86 2.10 16.15 -11.18
C SER A 86 1.57 17.09 -10.09
N TYR A 87 0.54 16.64 -9.38
CA TYR A 87 -0.02 17.40 -8.25
C TYR A 87 1.07 17.76 -7.23
N PHE A 88 1.94 16.79 -6.94
CA PHE A 88 3.03 16.93 -5.99
C PHE A 88 4.07 17.96 -6.46
N THR A 89 4.44 17.94 -7.73
CA THR A 89 5.31 18.96 -8.35
C THR A 89 4.67 20.34 -8.28
N SER A 90 3.36 20.44 -8.54
CA SER A 90 2.60 21.70 -8.45
C SER A 90 2.60 22.27 -7.04
N LEU A 91 2.39 21.44 -6.00
CA LEU A 91 2.49 21.88 -4.60
C LEU A 91 3.85 22.52 -4.28
N LYS A 92 4.93 21.94 -4.79
CA LYS A 92 6.28 22.50 -4.58
C LYS A 92 6.50 23.79 -5.37
N SER A 93 6.06 23.83 -6.62
CA SER A 93 6.19 25.02 -7.48
C SER A 93 5.43 26.21 -6.91
N ASP A 94 4.25 25.98 -6.35
CA ASP A 94 3.41 27.02 -5.72
C ASP A 94 3.84 27.34 -4.28
N LYS A 95 4.98 26.76 -3.83
CA LYS A 95 5.55 26.98 -2.48
C LYS A 95 4.63 26.57 -1.33
N LEU A 96 3.70 25.67 -1.59
CA LEU A 96 2.76 25.13 -0.58
C LEU A 96 3.40 24.06 0.31
N ILE A 97 4.52 23.48 -0.13
CA ILE A 97 5.33 22.54 0.64
C ILE A 97 6.81 22.94 0.61
N PRO A 98 7.57 22.69 1.68
CA PRO A 98 8.97 23.13 1.79
C PRO A 98 9.92 22.32 0.90
N SER A 99 9.62 21.07 0.61
CA SER A 99 10.46 20.16 -0.18
C SER A 99 9.62 19.22 -1.04
N LEU A 100 10.20 18.71 -2.13
CA LEU A 100 9.60 17.68 -2.95
C LEU A 100 9.85 16.31 -2.30
N SER A 101 9.25 16.11 -1.12
CA SER A 101 9.33 14.89 -0.33
C SER A 101 7.97 14.58 0.28
N TRP A 102 7.74 13.32 0.57
CA TRP A 102 6.55 12.86 1.28
C TRP A 102 6.91 11.67 2.17
N SER A 103 6.10 11.45 3.19
CA SER A 103 6.13 10.25 4.01
C SER A 103 4.75 9.61 4.09
N TYR A 104 4.72 8.29 4.13
CA TYR A 104 3.49 7.52 4.13
C TYR A 104 3.56 6.34 5.09
N THR A 105 2.48 6.12 5.83
CA THR A 105 2.24 4.88 6.58
C THR A 105 0.84 4.37 6.28
N ALA A 106 0.69 3.07 6.03
CA ALA A 106 -0.62 2.49 5.74
C ALA A 106 -1.55 2.44 6.96
N GLY A 107 -0.98 2.60 8.16
CA GLY A 107 -1.68 2.40 9.42
C GLY A 107 -1.91 0.92 9.76
N ALA A 108 -1.90 0.59 11.03
CA ALA A 108 -2.02 -0.78 11.53
C ALA A 108 -3.25 -0.91 12.44
N LYS A 109 -4.36 -1.43 11.90
CA LYS A 109 -5.63 -1.57 12.63
C LYS A 109 -5.54 -2.47 13.86
N TYR A 110 -4.61 -3.41 13.89
CA TYR A 110 -4.38 -4.33 15.01
C TYR A 110 -3.58 -3.70 16.15
N ARG A 111 -2.84 -2.61 15.91
CA ARG A 111 -2.18 -1.85 16.97
C ARG A 111 -3.22 -1.04 17.74
N LYS A 112 -3.36 -1.31 19.04
CA LYS A 112 -4.15 -0.46 19.91
C LYS A 112 -3.37 0.85 20.09
N SER A 113 -4.01 1.98 19.91
CA SER A 113 -3.46 3.27 20.32
C SER A 113 -3.19 3.21 21.82
N LEU A 114 -1.92 3.08 22.21
CA LEU A 114 -1.50 3.04 23.62
C LEU A 114 -1.39 4.44 24.22
N ASP A 115 -1.50 5.49 23.40
CA ASP A 115 -1.29 6.86 23.87
C ASP A 115 -2.62 7.60 24.10
N PRO A 116 -3.01 7.81 25.39
CA PRO A 116 -4.16 8.66 25.73
C PRO A 116 -4.00 10.12 25.31
N TRP A 117 -2.76 10.60 25.06
CA TRP A 117 -2.47 11.96 24.63
C TRP A 117 -2.78 12.19 23.16
N ILE A 118 -2.54 11.22 22.29
CA ILE A 118 -2.94 11.27 20.88
C ILE A 118 -4.46 11.33 20.73
N ARG A 119 -5.22 10.79 21.70
CA ARG A 119 -6.67 10.91 21.75
C ARG A 119 -7.18 12.34 21.99
N LYS A 120 -6.39 13.20 22.63
CA LYS A 120 -6.87 14.52 23.07
C LYS A 120 -6.67 15.65 22.08
N SER A 121 -5.65 15.61 21.25
CA SER A 121 -5.28 16.79 20.44
C SER A 121 -5.73 16.81 18.99
N ALA A 122 -5.90 15.66 18.34
CA ALA A 122 -6.24 15.64 16.90
C ALA A 122 -7.34 14.63 16.51
N LEU A 123 -7.58 13.60 17.30
CA LEU A 123 -8.41 12.46 16.90
C LEU A 123 -9.88 12.53 17.37
N VAL A 124 -10.23 13.39 18.32
CA VAL A 124 -11.60 13.45 18.84
C VAL A 124 -12.56 13.93 17.73
N ASN A 125 -12.15 14.88 16.92
CA ASN A 125 -13.00 15.38 15.83
C ASN A 125 -12.97 14.47 14.59
N TRP A 126 -11.89 13.76 14.35
CA TRP A 126 -11.74 12.90 13.16
C TRP A 126 -12.49 11.56 13.31
N SER A 127 -12.39 10.90 14.46
CA SER A 127 -13.06 9.63 14.70
C SER A 127 -14.59 9.75 14.75
N VAL A 128 -15.10 10.88 15.19
CA VAL A 128 -16.55 11.19 15.19
C VAL A 128 -17.06 11.45 13.77
N MET A 129 -16.27 12.10 12.92
CA MET A 129 -16.67 12.38 11.53
C MET A 129 -16.55 11.19 10.58
N THR A 130 -15.63 10.28 10.82
CA THR A 130 -15.32 9.18 9.87
C THR A 130 -15.81 7.81 10.32
N GLY A 131 -16.30 7.67 11.56
CA GLY A 131 -16.68 6.38 12.14
C GLY A 131 -15.50 5.41 12.31
N LEU A 132 -14.25 5.89 12.23
CA LEU A 132 -13.05 5.10 12.40
C LEU A 132 -12.86 4.75 13.89
N LYS A 133 -12.91 3.46 14.20
CA LYS A 133 -12.58 2.95 15.54
C LYS A 133 -11.10 3.20 15.83
N ALA A 134 -10.78 3.39 17.12
CA ALA A 134 -9.41 3.60 17.59
C ALA A 134 -8.45 2.53 17.03
N GLY A 135 -7.47 2.97 16.26
CA GLY A 135 -6.41 2.19 15.63
C GLY A 135 -5.35 3.15 15.13
N GLN A 136 -4.19 2.65 14.79
CA GLN A 136 -3.17 3.50 14.19
C GLN A 136 -3.61 3.88 12.76
N VAL A 137 -3.88 5.16 12.56
CA VAL A 137 -4.41 5.68 11.28
C VAL A 137 -3.29 5.77 10.27
N ALA A 138 -3.61 5.56 8.99
CA ALA A 138 -2.72 5.90 7.90
C ALA A 138 -2.38 7.40 7.92
N GLN A 139 -1.16 7.73 7.55
CA GLN A 139 -0.70 9.12 7.48
C GLN A 139 0.02 9.36 6.16
N LEU A 140 -0.23 10.52 5.57
CA LEU A 140 0.50 11.05 4.43
C LEU A 140 0.89 12.49 4.76
N ILE A 141 2.18 12.78 4.72
CA ILE A 141 2.73 14.11 4.97
C ILE A 141 3.48 14.55 3.72
N PHE A 142 3.21 15.75 3.25
CA PHE A 142 3.95 16.38 2.15
C PHE A 142 5.00 17.34 2.69
N GLY A 143 6.21 17.28 2.14
CA GLY A 143 7.32 18.16 2.47
C GLY A 143 8.06 17.79 3.76
N GLY A 144 7.83 16.62 4.32
CA GLY A 144 8.46 16.17 5.55
C GLY A 144 8.01 14.81 6.03
N TYR A 145 8.30 14.50 7.29
CA TYR A 145 7.93 13.25 7.95
C TYR A 145 7.73 13.46 9.46
N ASP A 146 7.04 12.55 10.09
CA ASP A 146 6.86 12.50 11.55
C ASP A 146 7.88 11.54 12.17
N SER A 147 8.92 12.09 12.80
CA SER A 147 10.00 11.31 13.41
C SER A 147 9.56 10.43 14.58
N SER A 148 8.36 10.67 15.14
CA SER A 148 7.81 9.83 16.20
C SER A 148 7.23 8.49 15.69
N ARG A 149 7.12 8.32 14.37
CA ARG A 149 6.49 7.18 13.72
C ARG A 149 7.43 6.05 13.33
N PHE A 150 8.72 6.25 13.44
CA PHE A 150 9.71 5.23 13.08
C PHE A 150 10.91 5.26 14.04
N VAL A 151 11.62 4.14 14.10
CA VAL A 151 12.90 4.06 14.80
C VAL A 151 13.97 4.64 13.87
N PRO A 152 14.68 5.72 14.26
CA PRO A 152 15.73 6.29 13.43
C PRO A 152 16.79 5.26 13.06
N ASN A 153 17.17 5.24 11.80
CA ASN A 153 18.25 4.41 11.27
C ASN A 153 19.06 5.19 10.23
N GLN A 154 20.20 4.66 9.83
CA GLN A 154 21.09 5.31 8.85
C GLN A 154 20.92 4.76 7.43
N ALA A 155 20.03 3.79 7.21
CA ALA A 155 19.81 3.24 5.89
C ALA A 155 19.12 4.29 4.99
N SER A 156 19.69 4.49 3.82
CA SER A 156 19.09 5.31 2.77
C SER A 156 18.95 4.49 1.50
N PHE A 157 17.87 4.71 0.79
CA PHE A 157 17.55 3.98 -0.42
C PHE A 157 17.55 4.92 -1.61
N SER A 158 18.19 4.50 -2.71
CA SER A 158 18.19 5.23 -3.96
C SER A 158 16.98 4.83 -4.80
N LEU A 159 16.35 5.80 -5.46
CA LEU A 159 15.32 5.53 -6.44
C LEU A 159 15.91 4.74 -7.63
N ALA A 160 15.16 3.76 -8.13
CA ALA A 160 15.56 3.01 -9.30
C ALA A 160 15.48 3.89 -10.59
N PRO A 161 16.24 3.57 -11.64
CA PRO A 161 16.22 4.35 -12.87
C PRO A 161 14.90 4.32 -13.64
N ASP A 162 14.07 3.29 -13.42
CA ASP A 162 12.75 3.20 -14.05
C ASP A 162 11.79 4.17 -13.39
N VAL A 163 11.53 5.29 -14.04
CA VAL A 163 10.65 6.35 -13.55
C VAL A 163 9.19 5.92 -13.32
N ASN A 164 8.78 4.78 -13.84
CA ASN A 164 7.44 4.22 -13.59
C ASN A 164 7.42 3.27 -12.39
N ARG A 165 8.61 2.83 -11.94
CA ARG A 165 8.81 1.91 -10.83
C ARG A 165 10.10 2.27 -10.09
N ASP A 166 10.18 3.50 -9.60
CA ASP A 166 11.38 4.05 -8.96
C ASP A 166 11.53 3.62 -7.48
N LEU A 167 10.46 3.23 -6.82
CA LEU A 167 10.46 2.76 -5.43
C LEU A 167 10.79 1.25 -5.34
N VAL A 168 11.98 0.87 -5.78
CA VAL A 168 12.45 -0.52 -5.74
C VAL A 168 13.46 -0.71 -4.63
N VAL A 169 13.32 -1.80 -3.89
CA VAL A 169 14.25 -2.22 -2.83
C VAL A 169 14.69 -3.66 -3.05
N ALA A 170 15.89 -4.00 -2.61
CA ALA A 170 16.34 -5.38 -2.55
C ALA A 170 15.84 -6.03 -1.24
N ILE A 171 15.18 -7.17 -1.34
CA ILE A 171 14.88 -8.05 -0.22
C ILE A 171 16.04 -9.03 -0.12
N GLN A 172 16.93 -8.84 0.84
CA GLN A 172 18.09 -9.73 1.05
C GLN A 172 17.70 -11.02 1.75
N SER A 173 16.74 -10.95 2.66
CA SER A 173 16.20 -12.13 3.33
C SER A 173 14.78 -11.89 3.85
N ILE A 174 14.04 -12.98 4.00
CA ILE A 174 12.79 -13.02 4.75
C ILE A 174 12.92 -14.16 5.75
N THR A 175 12.82 -13.85 7.03
CA THR A 175 12.94 -14.84 8.09
C THR A 175 11.66 -14.92 8.92
N TYR A 176 11.33 -16.14 9.32
CA TYR A 176 10.21 -16.44 10.22
C TYR A 176 10.78 -16.79 11.60
N SER A 177 10.24 -16.18 12.64
CA SER A 177 10.50 -16.54 14.03
C SER A 177 9.19 -16.95 14.71
N GLY A 178 9.00 -18.24 14.88
CA GLY A 178 7.87 -18.84 15.57
C GLY A 178 8.36 -20.01 16.42
N THR A 179 7.77 -21.19 16.23
CA THR A 179 8.24 -22.42 16.91
C THR A 179 9.64 -22.85 16.48
N SER A 180 10.08 -22.42 15.31
CA SER A 180 11.45 -22.57 14.81
C SER A 180 11.81 -21.39 13.93
N GLN A 181 13.06 -20.98 13.95
CA GLN A 181 13.55 -19.97 13.00
C GLN A 181 13.80 -20.64 11.64
N ARG A 182 13.30 -20.02 10.55
CA ARG A 182 13.51 -20.49 9.18
C ARG A 182 13.60 -19.36 8.19
N SER A 183 14.28 -19.58 7.07
CA SER A 183 14.23 -18.68 5.91
C SER A 183 12.95 -18.93 5.12
N LEU A 184 12.29 -17.83 4.73
CA LEU A 184 11.14 -17.85 3.84
C LEU A 184 11.50 -17.38 2.42
N LEU A 185 12.71 -16.88 2.21
CA LEU A 185 13.24 -16.47 0.91
C LEU A 185 14.55 -17.20 0.67
N LYS A 186 14.63 -17.98 -0.41
CA LYS A 186 15.82 -18.75 -0.75
C LYS A 186 16.90 -17.88 -1.36
N GLU A 187 16.53 -17.08 -2.34
CA GLU A 187 17.43 -16.19 -3.07
C GLU A 187 16.97 -14.74 -2.93
N PRO A 188 17.87 -13.79 -2.70
CA PRO A 188 17.55 -12.36 -2.66
C PRO A 188 16.88 -11.91 -3.95
N THR A 189 15.96 -10.96 -3.84
CA THR A 189 15.23 -10.45 -5.00
C THR A 189 14.91 -8.98 -4.85
N TYR A 190 14.67 -8.28 -5.97
CA TYR A 190 14.12 -6.93 -5.94
C TYR A 190 12.61 -6.96 -5.84
N ALA A 191 12.04 -5.98 -5.14
CA ALA A 191 10.61 -5.77 -5.04
C ALA A 191 10.26 -4.29 -5.13
N PHE A 192 9.10 -4.00 -5.73
CA PHE A 192 8.54 -2.68 -5.82
C PHE A 192 7.68 -2.37 -4.58
N ILE A 193 7.78 -1.16 -4.05
CA ILE A 193 6.92 -0.68 -2.95
C ILE A 193 5.67 -0.05 -3.57
N GLU A 194 4.48 -0.62 -3.26
CA GLU A 194 3.24 -0.21 -3.91
C GLU A 194 2.08 -0.15 -2.92
N SER A 195 1.59 1.05 -2.67
CA SER A 195 0.52 1.27 -1.70
C SER A 195 -0.89 0.99 -2.22
N THR A 196 -1.07 0.81 -3.52
CA THR A 196 -2.39 0.52 -4.12
C THR A 196 -2.75 -0.96 -4.04
N ASP A 197 -1.77 -1.87 -4.10
CA ASP A 197 -1.99 -3.30 -3.90
C ASP A 197 -2.03 -3.65 -2.39
N PRO A 198 -3.01 -4.42 -1.93
CA PRO A 198 -3.08 -4.85 -0.54
C PRO A 198 -2.10 -5.97 -0.19
N ASN A 199 -1.58 -6.70 -1.17
CA ASN A 199 -0.84 -7.94 -0.97
C ASN A 199 0.67 -7.75 -1.05
N ILE A 200 1.38 -8.76 -0.60
CA ILE A 200 2.81 -8.95 -0.83
C ILE A 200 2.94 -9.99 -1.94
N TRP A 201 3.63 -9.65 -3.03
CA TRP A 201 3.86 -10.54 -4.16
C TRP A 201 5.29 -11.03 -4.12
N LEU A 202 5.48 -12.34 -4.04
CA LEU A 202 6.79 -12.98 -3.90
C LEU A 202 6.93 -14.12 -4.91
N PRO A 203 8.18 -14.54 -5.21
CA PRO A 203 8.44 -15.74 -6.01
C PRO A 203 7.72 -16.96 -5.44
N GLU A 204 7.34 -17.88 -6.32
CA GLU A 204 6.58 -19.07 -5.94
C GLU A 204 7.26 -19.88 -4.83
N GLU A 205 8.60 -20.03 -4.90
CA GLU A 205 9.36 -20.75 -3.87
C GLU A 205 9.21 -20.12 -2.48
N ALA A 206 9.22 -18.77 -2.40
CA ALA A 206 8.99 -18.07 -1.15
C ALA A 206 7.55 -18.30 -0.66
N CYS A 207 6.57 -18.21 -1.55
CA CYS A 207 5.18 -18.49 -1.20
C CYS A 207 4.98 -19.88 -0.62
N LEU A 208 5.64 -20.91 -1.17
CA LEU A 208 5.64 -22.27 -0.63
C LEU A 208 6.21 -22.35 0.80
N GLN A 209 7.24 -21.57 1.11
CA GLN A 209 7.76 -21.48 2.47
C GLN A 209 6.76 -20.83 3.44
N PHE A 210 6.05 -19.79 2.99
CA PHE A 210 4.95 -19.19 3.76
C PHE A 210 3.79 -20.17 3.96
N GLU A 211 3.40 -20.91 2.92
CA GLU A 211 2.36 -21.95 3.02
C GLU A 211 2.68 -22.96 4.13
N GLN A 212 3.92 -23.45 4.16
CA GLN A 212 4.39 -24.41 5.17
C GLN A 212 4.49 -23.79 6.57
N ALA A 213 5.01 -22.56 6.69
CA ALA A 213 5.21 -21.89 7.97
C ALA A 213 3.90 -21.55 8.66
N PHE A 214 2.91 -21.08 7.89
CA PHE A 214 1.64 -20.58 8.39
C PHE A 214 0.47 -21.57 8.19
N GLY A 215 0.68 -22.68 7.49
CA GLY A 215 -0.38 -23.65 7.18
C GLY A 215 -1.47 -23.06 6.31
N LEU A 216 -1.07 -22.37 5.24
CA LEU A 216 -1.96 -21.71 4.31
C LEU A 216 -2.39 -22.69 3.20
N SER A 217 -3.56 -22.43 2.62
CA SER A 217 -4.03 -23.11 1.41
C SER A 217 -4.50 -22.08 0.39
N ILE A 218 -4.11 -22.27 -0.87
CA ILE A 218 -4.56 -21.38 -1.94
C ILE A 218 -5.99 -21.77 -2.38
N ASP A 219 -6.87 -20.77 -2.45
CA ASP A 219 -8.17 -20.93 -3.12
C ASP A 219 -8.01 -20.60 -4.61
N ASN A 220 -8.06 -21.61 -5.46
CA ASN A 220 -7.86 -21.47 -6.90
C ASN A 220 -8.90 -20.56 -7.58
N ALA A 221 -10.08 -20.39 -6.97
CA ALA A 221 -11.13 -19.55 -7.54
C ALA A 221 -10.86 -18.04 -7.34
N THR A 222 -10.24 -17.67 -6.22
CA THR A 222 -9.97 -16.26 -5.86
C THR A 222 -8.48 -15.94 -5.89
N GLY A 223 -7.63 -16.96 -5.87
CA GLY A 223 -6.18 -16.84 -5.72
C GLY A 223 -5.75 -16.31 -4.34
N LEU A 224 -6.64 -16.33 -3.34
CA LEU A 224 -6.33 -15.94 -1.98
C LEU A 224 -5.69 -17.12 -1.23
N TYR A 225 -4.73 -16.80 -0.38
CA TYR A 225 -4.23 -17.73 0.60
C TYR A 225 -5.15 -17.74 1.82
N LEU A 226 -5.86 -18.83 2.04
CA LEU A 226 -6.82 -18.98 3.12
C LEU A 226 -6.23 -19.73 4.30
N MET A 227 -6.79 -19.50 5.47
CA MET A 227 -6.50 -20.26 6.69
C MET A 227 -7.78 -20.55 7.47
N SER A 228 -7.81 -21.71 8.15
CA SER A 228 -8.92 -22.04 9.03
C SER A 228 -8.95 -21.15 10.27
N GLU A 229 -10.11 -20.99 10.88
CA GLU A 229 -10.27 -20.22 12.11
C GLU A 229 -9.42 -20.78 13.26
N THR A 230 -9.36 -22.09 13.39
CA THR A 230 -8.52 -22.76 14.39
C THR A 230 -7.06 -22.39 14.22
N LYS A 231 -6.56 -22.45 12.99
CA LYS A 231 -5.16 -22.09 12.69
C LYS A 231 -4.90 -20.60 12.92
N HIS A 232 -5.83 -19.74 12.47
CA HIS A 232 -5.76 -18.31 12.71
C HIS A 232 -5.65 -17.97 14.20
N ASN A 233 -6.49 -18.59 15.04
CA ASN A 233 -6.50 -18.34 16.50
C ASN A 233 -5.21 -18.84 17.15
N ALA A 234 -4.68 -19.99 16.72
CA ALA A 234 -3.41 -20.49 17.21
C ALA A 234 -2.24 -19.56 16.84
N LEU A 235 -2.22 -19.04 15.61
CA LEU A 235 -1.20 -18.07 15.16
C LEU A 235 -1.34 -16.73 15.86
N LEU A 236 -2.55 -16.26 16.15
CA LEU A 236 -2.76 -15.05 16.95
C LEU A 236 -2.21 -15.18 18.37
N ALA A 237 -2.36 -16.36 18.98
CA ALA A 237 -1.84 -16.62 20.31
C ALA A 237 -0.31 -16.74 20.33
N ALA A 238 0.28 -17.37 19.32
CA ALA A 238 1.72 -17.52 19.18
C ALA A 238 2.43 -16.24 18.70
N ASP A 239 1.74 -15.39 17.98
CA ASP A 239 2.18 -14.11 17.37
C ASP A 239 3.57 -14.22 16.69
N PRO A 240 3.79 -15.19 15.77
CA PRO A 240 5.06 -15.32 15.10
C PRO A 240 5.38 -14.08 14.28
N GLN A 241 6.67 -13.78 14.11
CA GLN A 241 7.10 -12.60 13.38
C GLN A 241 7.76 -12.99 12.05
N VAL A 242 7.58 -12.13 11.06
CA VAL A 242 8.29 -12.19 9.79
C VAL A 242 9.16 -10.95 9.67
N THR A 243 10.46 -11.15 9.51
CA THR A 243 11.42 -10.06 9.33
C THR A 243 11.87 -10.01 7.88
N PHE A 244 11.69 -8.85 7.26
CA PHE A 244 12.22 -8.51 5.94
C PHE A 244 13.50 -7.70 6.11
N THR A 245 14.63 -8.19 5.60
CA THR A 245 15.87 -7.42 5.52
C THR A 245 15.94 -6.73 4.17
N LEU A 246 15.87 -5.40 4.17
CA LEU A 246 15.86 -4.57 2.97
C LEU A 246 17.16 -3.82 2.82
N ALA A 247 17.63 -3.69 1.56
CA ALA A 247 18.84 -2.95 1.21
C ALA A 247 18.70 -2.32 -0.20
N ASN A 248 19.72 -1.59 -0.65
CA ASN A 248 19.82 -1.11 -2.03
C ASN A 248 20.27 -2.20 -3.01
N SER A 249 20.98 -3.22 -2.53
CA SER A 249 21.56 -4.29 -3.34
C SER A 249 21.19 -5.66 -2.78
N LEU A 250 21.22 -6.68 -3.65
CA LEU A 250 20.86 -8.06 -3.28
C LEU A 250 21.82 -8.67 -2.25
N SER A 251 23.03 -8.13 -2.13
CA SER A 251 24.03 -8.58 -1.14
C SER A 251 24.85 -7.41 -0.62
N GLY A 252 25.21 -7.46 0.67
CA GLY A 252 26.00 -6.43 1.34
C GLY A 252 25.31 -5.07 1.46
N GLY A 253 26.07 -4.04 1.80
CA GLY A 253 25.57 -2.67 1.99
C GLY A 253 24.81 -2.47 3.30
N GLN A 254 24.31 -1.24 3.49
CA GLN A 254 23.44 -0.92 4.62
C GLN A 254 22.06 -1.54 4.40
N SER A 255 21.52 -2.12 5.46
CA SER A 255 20.21 -2.75 5.44
C SER A 255 19.35 -2.30 6.62
N VAL A 256 18.05 -2.47 6.48
CA VAL A 256 17.07 -2.24 7.54
C VAL A 256 16.18 -3.48 7.67
N ASN A 257 15.84 -3.81 8.90
CA ASN A 257 14.91 -4.90 9.20
C ASN A 257 13.52 -4.33 9.50
N ILE A 258 12.55 -4.77 8.71
CA ILE A 258 11.13 -4.49 8.94
C ILE A 258 10.48 -5.75 9.51
N ILE A 259 9.94 -5.64 10.71
CA ILE A 259 9.39 -6.79 11.46
C ILE A 259 7.87 -6.70 11.43
N LEU A 260 7.23 -7.69 10.81
CA LEU A 260 5.78 -7.82 10.75
C LEU A 260 5.31 -8.91 11.72
N PRO A 261 4.49 -8.57 12.74
CA PRO A 261 3.83 -9.57 13.57
C PRO A 261 2.75 -10.30 12.76
N PHE A 262 2.34 -11.49 13.19
CA PHE A 262 1.28 -12.23 12.50
C PHE A 262 0.01 -11.39 12.30
N LYS A 263 -0.31 -10.50 13.22
CA LYS A 263 -1.47 -9.61 13.14
C LYS A 263 -1.49 -8.72 11.89
N ALA A 264 -0.33 -8.40 11.30
CA ALA A 264 -0.23 -7.66 10.05
C ALA A 264 -0.77 -8.47 8.86
N PHE A 265 -0.74 -9.79 8.95
CA PHE A 265 -1.19 -10.72 7.93
C PHE A 265 -2.59 -11.31 8.21
N ALA A 266 -3.14 -11.09 9.40
CA ALA A 266 -4.41 -11.67 9.83
C ALA A 266 -5.61 -10.88 9.27
N LEU A 267 -5.88 -11.03 7.98
CA LEU A 267 -6.93 -10.29 7.29
C LEU A 267 -8.20 -11.13 7.11
N LYS A 268 -9.31 -10.44 6.84
CA LYS A 268 -10.61 -11.06 6.58
C LYS A 268 -11.13 -10.66 5.20
N ALA A 269 -11.59 -11.63 4.45
CA ALA A 269 -12.29 -11.44 3.19
C ALA A 269 -13.76 -11.83 3.33
N ALA A 270 -14.63 -11.01 2.76
CA ALA A 270 -16.07 -11.26 2.66
C ALA A 270 -16.51 -11.21 1.20
N TYR A 271 -17.75 -11.57 0.92
CA TYR A 271 -18.32 -11.38 -0.41
C TYR A 271 -18.14 -9.92 -0.90
N PRO A 272 -17.80 -9.68 -2.16
CA PRO A 272 -17.67 -10.63 -3.28
C PRO A 272 -16.28 -11.26 -3.46
N PHE A 273 -15.31 -10.98 -2.59
CA PHE A 273 -13.96 -11.53 -2.70
C PHE A 273 -13.87 -13.01 -2.40
N VAL A 274 -14.85 -13.54 -1.65
CA VAL A 274 -15.06 -14.97 -1.43
C VAL A 274 -16.48 -15.34 -1.86
N LYS A 275 -16.68 -16.60 -2.32
CA LYS A 275 -17.94 -17.03 -2.95
C LYS A 275 -19.16 -17.02 -2.03
N SER A 276 -19.00 -17.11 -0.73
CA SER A 276 -20.12 -17.17 0.20
C SER A 276 -20.51 -15.78 0.69
N SER A 277 -21.78 -15.41 0.50
CA SER A 277 -22.32 -14.11 0.95
C SER A 277 -22.44 -13.99 2.48
N ASN A 278 -22.43 -15.10 3.22
CA ASN A 278 -22.74 -15.14 4.65
C ASN A 278 -21.55 -15.50 5.54
N THR A 279 -20.36 -15.75 4.96
CA THR A 279 -19.16 -16.14 5.72
C THR A 279 -18.01 -15.19 5.48
N THR A 280 -17.37 -14.78 6.56
CA THR A 280 -16.08 -14.10 6.52
C THR A 280 -15.00 -15.17 6.62
N THR A 281 -14.04 -15.14 5.72
CA THR A 281 -12.93 -16.09 5.68
C THR A 281 -11.64 -15.38 6.04
N TYR A 282 -10.78 -16.02 6.82
CA TYR A 282 -9.44 -15.51 7.10
C TYR A 282 -8.53 -15.75 5.90
N TYR A 283 -7.82 -14.71 5.49
CA TYR A 283 -6.83 -14.82 4.42
C TYR A 283 -5.52 -14.12 4.79
N PHE A 284 -4.45 -14.59 4.16
CA PHE A 284 -3.11 -14.06 4.27
C PHE A 284 -2.82 -13.23 3.01
N PRO A 285 -2.35 -11.97 3.14
CA PRO A 285 -2.18 -11.07 2.00
C PRO A 285 -0.91 -11.37 1.19
N LEU A 286 -0.82 -12.58 0.66
CA LEU A 286 0.29 -13.08 -0.14
C LEU A 286 -0.20 -13.44 -1.54
N ARG A 287 0.63 -13.23 -2.55
CA ARG A 287 0.40 -13.60 -3.94
C ARG A 287 1.66 -14.17 -4.56
N LYS A 288 1.51 -15.14 -5.45
CA LYS A 288 2.60 -15.64 -6.27
C LYS A 288 2.88 -14.67 -7.40
N SER A 289 4.12 -14.21 -7.54
CA SER A 289 4.59 -13.50 -8.73
C SER A 289 4.90 -14.50 -9.85
N LYS A 290 4.62 -14.12 -11.09
CA LYS A 290 4.97 -14.92 -12.27
C LYS A 290 6.45 -14.77 -12.65
N ASP A 291 6.99 -13.60 -12.36
CA ASP A 291 8.38 -13.24 -12.60
C ASP A 291 8.80 -12.12 -11.62
N SER A 292 10.08 -11.77 -11.62
CA SER A 292 10.66 -10.79 -10.71
C SER A 292 10.09 -9.37 -10.89
N SER A 293 9.51 -9.04 -12.05
CA SER A 293 8.89 -7.73 -12.28
C SER A 293 7.60 -7.54 -11.47
N GLN A 294 7.01 -8.64 -10.98
CA GLN A 294 5.80 -8.62 -10.17
C GLN A 294 6.07 -8.64 -8.66
N ASN A 295 7.31 -8.84 -8.22
CA ASN A 295 7.60 -8.80 -6.79
C ASN A 295 7.24 -7.43 -6.21
N THR A 296 6.36 -7.42 -5.21
CA THR A 296 5.74 -6.19 -4.71
C THR A 296 5.53 -6.26 -3.21
N LEU A 297 5.88 -5.20 -2.52
CA LEU A 297 5.60 -4.96 -1.11
C LEU A 297 4.42 -4.00 -0.99
N GLY A 298 3.22 -4.57 -0.88
CA GLY A 298 1.97 -3.81 -0.84
C GLY A 298 1.58 -3.29 0.54
N ARG A 299 0.32 -2.84 0.69
CA ARG A 299 -0.15 -2.21 1.94
C ARG A 299 -0.01 -3.07 3.19
N ALA A 300 -0.08 -4.41 3.06
CA ALA A 300 0.14 -5.29 4.19
C ALA A 300 1.55 -5.11 4.78
N PHE A 301 2.55 -4.93 3.91
CA PHE A 301 3.92 -4.62 4.33
C PHE A 301 4.02 -3.20 4.92
N LEU A 302 3.42 -2.21 4.28
CA LEU A 302 3.48 -0.80 4.67
C LEU A 302 2.76 -0.46 6.00
N GLN A 303 2.20 -1.44 6.69
CA GLN A 303 1.67 -1.27 8.05
C GLN A 303 2.80 -1.13 9.08
N GLU A 304 3.99 -1.66 8.78
CA GLU A 304 5.15 -1.72 9.67
C GLU A 304 6.39 -1.01 9.10
N ALA A 305 6.34 -0.61 7.83
CA ALA A 305 7.44 0.05 7.12
C ALA A 305 7.29 1.57 7.04
#